data_3b3b825de9fd81af35f88f1ad31735f8
#
_entry.id   3b3b825de9fd81af35f88f1ad31735f8
#
_cell.length_a   1.000
_cell.length_b   1.000
_cell.length_c   1.000
_cell.angle_alpha   90.00
_cell.angle_beta   90.00
_cell.angle_gamma   90.00
#
_symmetry.space_group_name_H-M   'P 1'
#
loop_
_entity.id
_entity.type
_entity.pdbx_description
1 polymer ?
#
loop_
_entity_poly.entity_id
_entity_poly.type
_entity_poly.pdbx_seq_one_letter_code
_entity_poly.pdbx_strand_id
1 'polypeptide(L)'
;MVQEKLFSAPPSLVGDKVRLRPFMISDISDRYIAWLNDPQVVRYSNQRFRKHDQFSCENYFNSFSETDNFFVAITEKKNDLLLGTMTAYVASSHGTVDVGIMVGERSTWHQGVGQDAWNTMCNWLISAEVGFRKLTAGTARPNVGMVRIMERFGMQLEAVRSKQEIIEDAAVDILYYARFAHDA
;
A
#
# COMPACT_ATOMS: atom_id res chain seq x y z
N MET A 1 -2.89 -3.19 30.83
CA MET A 1 -1.53 -3.50 30.33
C MET A 1 -1.46 -2.90 28.95
N VAL A 2 -0.65 -1.86 28.77
CA VAL A 2 -0.36 -1.27 27.46
C VAL A 2 0.46 -2.34 26.74
N GLN A 3 -0.08 -2.94 25.68
CA GLN A 3 0.68 -3.84 24.82
C GLN A 3 1.83 -3.02 24.22
N GLU A 4 3.08 -3.39 24.51
CA GLU A 4 4.22 -2.80 23.83
C GLU A 4 3.97 -2.93 22.31
N LYS A 5 4.11 -1.82 21.59
CA LYS A 5 4.10 -1.83 20.13
C LYS A 5 5.17 -2.82 19.68
N LEU A 6 4.75 -3.93 19.07
CA LEU A 6 5.66 -4.95 18.55
C LEU A 6 6.63 -4.35 17.50
N PHE A 7 6.24 -3.24 16.84
CA PHE A 7 7.06 -2.55 15.85
C PHE A 7 6.82 -1.03 15.94
N SER A 8 7.83 -0.28 16.38
CA SER A 8 7.72 1.17 16.53
C SER A 8 7.75 1.98 15.24
N ALA A 9 8.28 1.43 14.15
CA ALA A 9 8.24 1.94 12.78
C ALA A 9 8.76 0.84 11.83
N PRO A 10 8.31 0.77 10.56
CA PRO A 10 8.94 -0.11 9.60
C PRO A 10 10.41 0.33 9.41
N PRO A 11 11.38 -0.60 9.39
CA PRO A 11 12.76 -0.25 9.09
C PRO A 11 12.86 0.29 7.66
N SER A 12 13.99 0.95 7.34
CA SER A 12 14.28 1.27 5.95
C SER A 12 14.60 -0.03 5.19
N LEU A 13 13.73 -0.38 4.22
CA LEU A 13 13.88 -1.57 3.38
C LEU A 13 14.42 -1.17 2.01
N VAL A 14 15.29 -1.99 1.44
CA VAL A 14 15.92 -1.71 0.13
C VAL A 14 15.53 -2.80 -0.86
N GLY A 15 14.76 -2.42 -1.89
CA GLY A 15 14.45 -3.24 -3.05
C GLY A 15 15.51 -3.10 -4.15
N ASP A 16 15.23 -3.63 -5.33
CA ASP A 16 16.12 -3.51 -6.48
C ASP A 16 16.11 -2.07 -7.04
N LYS A 17 14.94 -1.45 -7.14
CA LYS A 17 14.68 -0.15 -7.76
C LYS A 17 14.36 0.93 -6.73
N VAL A 18 13.70 0.57 -5.62
CA VAL A 18 13.18 1.51 -4.64
C VAL A 18 13.80 1.31 -3.26
N ARG A 19 13.64 2.34 -2.43
CA ARG A 19 13.78 2.26 -0.99
C ARG A 19 12.41 2.50 -0.37
N LEU A 20 12.07 1.72 0.65
CA LEU A 20 10.90 1.94 1.50
C LEU A 20 11.38 2.46 2.86
N ARG A 21 10.76 3.51 3.34
CA ARG A 21 11.01 4.09 4.67
C ARG A 21 9.71 4.56 5.30
N PRO A 22 9.68 4.82 6.60
CA PRO A 22 8.53 5.48 7.21
C PRO A 22 8.16 6.74 6.42
N PHE A 23 6.86 6.93 6.18
CA PHE A 23 6.36 8.19 5.62
C PHE A 23 6.52 9.29 6.69
N MET A 24 7.00 10.46 6.29
CA MET A 24 7.25 11.59 7.17
C MET A 24 6.30 12.75 6.84
N ILE A 25 6.06 13.61 7.83
CA ILE A 25 5.23 14.82 7.62
C ILE A 25 5.78 15.69 6.47
N SER A 26 7.10 15.73 6.30
CA SER A 26 7.77 16.45 5.21
C SER A 26 7.54 15.85 3.81
N ASP A 27 7.01 14.63 3.70
CA ASP A 27 6.62 14.00 2.43
C ASP A 27 5.28 14.55 1.91
N ILE A 28 4.50 15.22 2.77
CA ILE A 28 3.26 15.89 2.39
C ILE A 28 3.62 17.19 1.65
N SER A 29 3.93 17.04 0.38
CA SER A 29 4.29 18.11 -0.54
C SER A 29 3.15 18.38 -1.53
N ASP A 30 3.20 19.52 -2.23
CA ASP A 30 2.27 19.82 -3.32
C ASP A 30 2.20 18.68 -4.35
N ARG A 31 3.33 18.00 -4.60
CA ARG A 31 3.40 16.84 -5.49
C ARG A 31 2.60 15.66 -4.96
N TYR A 32 2.75 15.31 -3.68
CA TYR A 32 1.98 14.25 -3.05
C TYR A 32 0.48 14.56 -3.07
N ILE A 33 0.10 15.79 -2.71
CA ILE A 33 -1.29 16.25 -2.73
C ILE A 33 -1.84 16.21 -4.16
N ALA A 34 -1.05 16.62 -5.17
CA ALA A 34 -1.44 16.55 -6.57
C ALA A 34 -1.76 15.11 -7.02
N TRP A 35 -1.00 14.09 -6.56
CA TRP A 35 -1.30 12.69 -6.87
C TRP A 35 -2.64 12.23 -6.31
N LEU A 36 -2.98 12.63 -5.09
CA LEU A 36 -4.25 12.26 -4.47
C LEU A 36 -5.46 12.95 -5.14
N ASN A 37 -5.23 14.03 -5.88
CA ASN A 37 -6.24 14.74 -6.67
C ASN A 37 -6.16 14.43 -8.18
N ASP A 38 -5.19 13.58 -8.62
CA ASP A 38 -5.10 13.15 -10.03
C ASP A 38 -6.06 11.97 -10.27
N PRO A 39 -7.12 12.13 -11.10
CA PRO A 39 -8.08 11.07 -11.39
C PRO A 39 -7.45 9.78 -11.93
N GLN A 40 -6.29 9.86 -12.60
CA GLN A 40 -5.60 8.68 -13.10
C GLN A 40 -4.91 7.91 -11.98
N VAL A 41 -4.30 8.61 -11.01
CA VAL A 41 -3.62 7.99 -9.86
C VAL A 41 -4.62 7.34 -8.92
N VAL A 42 -5.72 8.02 -8.61
CA VAL A 42 -6.74 7.53 -7.66
C VAL A 42 -7.88 6.76 -8.32
N ARG A 43 -7.80 6.46 -9.61
CA ARG A 43 -8.88 5.85 -10.41
C ARG A 43 -9.55 4.65 -9.72
N TYR A 44 -8.77 3.79 -9.09
CA TYR A 44 -9.24 2.57 -8.43
C TYR A 44 -9.23 2.65 -6.90
N SER A 45 -9.09 3.85 -6.36
CA SER A 45 -9.11 4.12 -4.92
C SER A 45 -10.33 4.97 -4.55
N ASN A 46 -10.88 4.78 -3.36
CA ASN A 46 -11.95 5.62 -2.83
C ASN A 46 -11.50 7.07 -2.54
N GLN A 47 -10.21 7.37 -2.69
CA GLN A 47 -9.71 8.74 -2.65
C GLN A 47 -10.28 9.60 -3.80
N ARG A 48 -10.68 9.00 -4.94
CA ARG A 48 -11.35 9.67 -6.06
C ARG A 48 -12.63 10.45 -5.69
N PHE A 49 -13.24 10.12 -4.55
CA PHE A 49 -14.45 10.78 -4.06
C PHE A 49 -14.16 11.95 -3.11
N ARG A 50 -12.88 12.26 -2.86
CA ARG A 50 -12.44 13.28 -1.92
C ARG A 50 -11.58 14.31 -2.64
N LYS A 51 -11.56 15.52 -2.09
CA LYS A 51 -10.57 16.53 -2.43
C LYS A 51 -9.55 16.59 -1.32
N HIS A 52 -8.28 16.50 -1.70
CA HIS A 52 -7.17 16.46 -0.77
C HIS A 52 -6.44 17.80 -0.73
N ASP A 53 -6.06 18.22 0.46
CA ASP A 53 -5.24 19.37 0.77
C ASP A 53 -4.23 19.01 1.86
N GLN A 54 -3.39 19.96 2.24
CA GLN A 54 -2.39 19.77 3.27
C GLN A 54 -3.01 19.23 4.57
N PHE A 55 -4.10 19.85 5.03
CA PHE A 55 -4.74 19.50 6.30
C PHE A 55 -5.30 18.08 6.29
N SER A 56 -5.97 17.66 5.23
CA SER A 56 -6.52 16.31 5.10
C SER A 56 -5.42 15.24 5.03
N CYS A 57 -4.29 15.55 4.40
CA CYS A 57 -3.13 14.66 4.34
C CYS A 57 -2.43 14.53 5.70
N GLU A 58 -2.27 15.62 6.44
CA GLU A 58 -1.73 15.62 7.80
C GLU A 58 -2.61 14.83 8.76
N ASN A 59 -3.93 15.01 8.70
CA ASN A 59 -4.87 14.22 9.50
C ASN A 59 -4.77 12.72 9.20
N TYR A 60 -4.65 12.36 7.92
CA TYR A 60 -4.44 10.96 7.54
C TYR A 60 -3.11 10.42 8.05
N PHE A 61 -2.02 11.17 7.92
CA PHE A 61 -0.71 10.80 8.47
C PHE A 61 -0.79 10.58 9.99
N ASN A 62 -1.40 11.52 10.72
CA ASN A 62 -1.54 11.45 12.17
C ASN A 62 -2.39 10.26 12.63
N SER A 63 -3.31 9.75 11.80
CA SER A 63 -4.12 8.58 12.13
C SER A 63 -3.32 7.28 12.32
N PHE A 64 -2.05 7.26 11.91
CA PHE A 64 -1.15 6.12 12.11
C PHE A 64 -0.39 6.17 13.45
N SER A 65 -0.33 7.32 14.13
CA SER A 65 0.57 7.56 15.27
C SER A 65 0.30 6.66 16.47
N GLU A 66 -0.97 6.30 16.72
CA GLU A 66 -1.39 5.49 17.86
C GLU A 66 -1.89 4.09 17.45
N THR A 67 -1.44 3.61 16.31
CA THR A 67 -1.84 2.30 15.77
C THR A 67 -0.61 1.44 15.47
N ASP A 68 -0.83 0.13 15.30
CA ASP A 68 0.18 -0.81 14.78
C ASP A 68 0.31 -0.75 13.25
N ASN A 69 -0.49 0.11 12.59
CA ASN A 69 -0.48 0.25 11.15
C ASN A 69 0.78 0.95 10.66
N PHE A 70 1.20 0.62 9.44
CA PHE A 70 2.37 1.24 8.81
C PHE A 70 1.96 2.14 7.66
N PHE A 71 2.55 3.34 7.62
CA PHE A 71 2.49 4.23 6.49
C PHE A 71 3.91 4.46 5.96
N VAL A 72 4.14 4.05 4.72
CA VAL A 72 5.47 3.88 4.14
C VAL A 72 5.60 4.70 2.87
N ALA A 73 6.71 5.43 2.75
CA ALA A 73 7.11 6.10 1.53
C ALA A 73 7.84 5.13 0.59
N ILE A 74 7.47 5.14 -0.68
CA ILE A 74 8.23 4.53 -1.78
C ILE A 74 9.11 5.62 -2.35
N THR A 75 10.43 5.46 -2.28
CA THR A 75 11.36 6.47 -2.76
C THR A 75 12.35 5.91 -3.78
N GLU A 76 12.88 6.79 -4.62
CA GLU A 76 13.98 6.45 -5.52
C GLU A 76 15.26 6.23 -4.73
N LYS A 77 15.99 5.14 -5.03
CA LYS A 77 17.21 4.77 -4.26
C LYS A 77 18.32 5.83 -4.30
N LYS A 78 18.40 6.60 -5.38
CA LYS A 78 19.54 7.51 -5.62
C LYS A 78 19.44 8.82 -4.84
N ASN A 79 18.25 9.39 -4.73
CA ASN A 79 18.03 10.76 -4.26
C ASN A 79 16.91 10.88 -3.23
N ASP A 80 16.34 9.73 -2.80
CA ASP A 80 15.22 9.63 -1.87
C ASP A 80 13.94 10.37 -2.33
N LEU A 81 13.83 10.61 -3.65
CA LEU A 81 12.65 11.26 -4.24
C LEU A 81 11.41 10.39 -4.04
N LEU A 82 10.35 10.95 -3.48
CA LEU A 82 9.08 10.25 -3.26
C LEU A 82 8.46 9.84 -4.61
N LEU A 83 8.10 8.57 -4.76
CA LEU A 83 7.46 7.99 -5.95
C LEU A 83 6.03 7.52 -5.68
N GLY A 84 5.71 7.24 -4.41
CA GLY A 84 4.43 6.72 -4.00
C GLY A 84 4.39 6.37 -2.53
N THR A 85 3.36 5.66 -2.12
CA THR A 85 3.16 5.24 -0.73
C THR A 85 2.64 3.82 -0.63
N MET A 86 2.89 3.18 0.51
CA MET A 86 2.23 1.93 0.91
C MET A 86 1.63 2.07 2.29
N THR A 87 0.58 1.29 2.52
CA THR A 87 -0.02 1.13 3.84
C THR A 87 -0.06 -0.34 4.22
N ALA A 88 0.08 -0.64 5.50
CA ALA A 88 -0.21 -1.95 6.05
C ALA A 88 -1.11 -1.80 7.26
N TYR A 89 -2.34 -2.29 7.16
CA TYR A 89 -3.31 -2.28 8.23
C TYR A 89 -3.23 -3.60 9.00
N VAL A 90 -2.80 -3.51 10.23
CA VAL A 90 -2.44 -4.66 11.06
C VAL A 90 -3.60 -5.09 11.94
N ALA A 91 -3.89 -6.39 11.92
CA ALA A 91 -4.76 -7.05 12.88
C ALA A 91 -3.90 -7.98 13.77
N SER A 92 -3.22 -7.37 14.75
CA SER A 92 -2.19 -8.02 15.59
C SER A 92 -2.71 -9.30 16.25
N SER A 93 -3.93 -9.28 16.81
CA SER A 93 -4.56 -10.45 17.46
C SER A 93 -4.77 -11.65 16.51
N HIS A 94 -4.81 -11.40 15.20
CA HIS A 94 -5.01 -12.43 14.19
C HIS A 94 -3.73 -12.76 13.41
N GLY A 95 -2.66 -11.99 13.60
CA GLY A 95 -1.41 -12.12 12.83
C GLY A 95 -1.64 -11.90 11.33
N THR A 96 -2.57 -11.02 10.97
CA THR A 96 -2.90 -10.70 9.57
C THR A 96 -2.64 -9.23 9.28
N VAL A 97 -2.33 -8.92 8.02
CA VAL A 97 -2.09 -7.55 7.58
C VAL A 97 -2.67 -7.34 6.19
N ASP A 98 -3.39 -6.22 6.00
CA ASP A 98 -3.93 -5.79 4.71
C ASP A 98 -3.01 -4.72 4.11
N VAL A 99 -2.55 -4.95 2.88
CA VAL A 99 -1.51 -4.12 2.24
C VAL A 99 -2.11 -3.32 1.09
N GLY A 100 -1.83 -2.02 1.09
CA GLY A 100 -2.19 -1.09 0.03
C GLY A 100 -0.96 -0.45 -0.60
N ILE A 101 -1.05 -0.08 -1.88
CA ILE A 101 -0.01 0.64 -2.62
C ILE A 101 -0.61 1.71 -3.52
N MET A 102 0.06 2.86 -3.59
CA MET A 102 -0.18 3.92 -4.55
C MET A 102 1.16 4.37 -5.15
N VAL A 103 1.38 4.13 -6.43
CA VAL A 103 2.49 4.74 -7.18
C VAL A 103 1.98 6.04 -7.78
N GLY A 104 2.33 7.16 -7.13
CA GLY A 104 1.85 8.49 -7.50
C GLY A 104 2.59 9.06 -8.70
N GLU A 105 3.91 8.80 -8.81
CA GLU A 105 4.74 9.28 -9.91
C GLU A 105 4.46 8.51 -11.19
N ARG A 106 3.63 9.08 -12.05
CA ARG A 106 3.15 8.42 -13.28
C ARG A 106 4.28 8.09 -14.28
N SER A 107 5.33 8.89 -14.30
CA SER A 107 6.50 8.66 -15.18
C SER A 107 7.20 7.32 -14.88
N THR A 108 7.01 6.76 -13.69
CA THR A 108 7.59 5.47 -13.27
C THR A 108 6.67 4.26 -13.47
N TRP A 109 5.45 4.49 -13.96
CA TRP A 109 4.52 3.40 -14.23
C TRP A 109 5.06 2.46 -15.31
N HIS A 110 4.72 1.17 -15.21
CA HIS A 110 5.21 0.11 -16.09
C HIS A 110 6.72 -0.15 -16.06
N GLN A 111 7.46 0.53 -15.17
CA GLN A 111 8.92 0.34 -15.01
C GLN A 111 9.28 -0.63 -13.88
N GLY A 112 8.29 -1.30 -13.31
CA GLY A 112 8.48 -2.29 -12.24
C GLY A 112 8.61 -1.71 -10.83
N VAL A 113 8.49 -0.40 -10.65
CA VAL A 113 8.55 0.30 -9.34
C VAL A 113 7.51 -0.27 -8.37
N GLY A 114 6.24 -0.39 -8.80
CA GLY A 114 5.18 -0.94 -7.96
C GLY A 114 5.40 -2.40 -7.57
N GLN A 115 5.92 -3.23 -8.49
CA GLN A 115 6.22 -4.64 -8.21
C GLN A 115 7.37 -4.77 -7.21
N ASP A 116 8.42 -3.98 -7.37
CA ASP A 116 9.58 -4.01 -6.47
C ASP A 116 9.21 -3.53 -5.07
N ALA A 117 8.47 -2.42 -4.96
CA ALA A 117 7.94 -1.93 -3.68
C ALA A 117 7.06 -2.98 -2.99
N TRP A 118 6.16 -3.61 -3.74
CA TRP A 118 5.29 -4.66 -3.24
C TRP A 118 6.06 -5.85 -2.70
N ASN A 119 7.00 -6.39 -3.49
CA ASN A 119 7.82 -7.53 -3.09
C ASN A 119 8.63 -7.20 -1.83
N THR A 120 9.25 -6.03 -1.79
CA THR A 120 10.09 -5.58 -0.67
C THR A 120 9.29 -5.49 0.62
N MET A 121 8.12 -4.85 0.60
CA MET A 121 7.26 -4.71 1.78
C MET A 121 6.68 -6.05 2.22
N CYS A 122 6.12 -6.81 1.29
CA CYS A 122 5.41 -8.04 1.61
C CYS A 122 6.36 -9.15 2.09
N ASN A 123 7.57 -9.27 1.51
CA ASN A 123 8.58 -10.20 2.01
C ASN A 123 9.01 -9.86 3.44
N TRP A 124 9.18 -8.58 3.77
CA TRP A 124 9.47 -8.15 5.13
C TRP A 124 8.33 -8.51 6.09
N LEU A 125 7.08 -8.22 5.73
CA LEU A 125 5.92 -8.50 6.60
C LEU A 125 5.77 -9.98 6.96
N ILE A 126 6.07 -10.91 6.05
CA ILE A 126 6.00 -12.36 6.29
C ILE A 126 7.33 -12.97 6.74
N SER A 127 8.39 -12.17 6.86
CA SER A 127 9.69 -12.67 7.34
C SER A 127 9.61 -13.16 8.79
N ALA A 128 10.57 -13.99 9.20
CA ALA A 128 10.65 -14.46 10.59
C ALA A 128 10.85 -13.33 11.61
N GLU A 129 11.38 -12.19 11.17
CA GLU A 129 11.57 -10.99 12.01
C GLU A 129 10.25 -10.34 12.40
N VAL A 130 9.29 -10.26 11.45
CA VAL A 130 7.99 -9.59 11.64
C VAL A 130 6.88 -10.59 11.97
N GLY A 131 6.80 -11.68 11.22
CA GLY A 131 6.02 -12.86 11.56
C GLY A 131 4.52 -12.78 11.29
N PHE A 132 4.04 -11.91 10.39
CA PHE A 132 2.63 -12.01 9.99
C PHE A 132 2.38 -13.32 9.25
N ARG A 133 1.36 -14.06 9.69
CA ARG A 133 1.02 -15.36 9.10
C ARG A 133 0.26 -15.26 7.78
N LYS A 134 -0.40 -14.11 7.51
CA LYS A 134 -1.23 -13.90 6.32
C LYS A 134 -1.19 -12.44 5.87
N LEU A 135 -0.91 -12.24 4.59
CA LEU A 135 -1.10 -10.99 3.88
C LEU A 135 -2.44 -11.01 3.14
N THR A 136 -3.15 -9.89 3.15
CA THR A 136 -4.33 -9.66 2.31
C THR A 136 -4.18 -8.38 1.50
N ALA A 137 -4.86 -8.29 0.39
CA ALA A 137 -5.01 -7.06 -0.38
C ALA A 137 -6.28 -7.11 -1.23
N GLY A 138 -6.93 -5.96 -1.40
CA GLY A 138 -8.12 -5.83 -2.24
C GLY A 138 -7.91 -4.86 -3.40
N THR A 139 -8.51 -5.15 -4.56
CA THR A 139 -8.52 -4.21 -5.69
C THR A 139 -9.74 -4.39 -6.59
N ALA A 140 -10.11 -3.33 -7.29
CA ALA A 140 -11.13 -3.43 -8.33
C ALA A 140 -10.65 -4.30 -9.50
N ARG A 141 -11.52 -5.18 -10.01
CA ARG A 141 -11.20 -6.10 -11.13
C ARG A 141 -10.55 -5.40 -12.33
N PRO A 142 -10.98 -4.20 -12.79
CA PRO A 142 -10.35 -3.52 -13.92
C PRO A 142 -8.94 -2.95 -13.60
N ASN A 143 -8.48 -2.97 -12.35
CA ASN A 143 -7.11 -2.60 -12.00
C ASN A 143 -6.13 -3.73 -12.29
N VAL A 144 -5.96 -4.05 -13.58
CA VAL A 144 -5.12 -5.16 -14.06
C VAL A 144 -3.66 -5.03 -13.59
N GLY A 145 -3.19 -3.79 -13.41
CA GLY A 145 -1.84 -3.55 -12.88
C GLY A 145 -1.66 -4.12 -11.48
N MET A 146 -2.59 -3.83 -10.58
CA MET A 146 -2.54 -4.33 -9.20
C MET A 146 -2.78 -5.85 -9.14
N VAL A 147 -3.73 -6.37 -9.93
CA VAL A 147 -3.97 -7.82 -10.02
C VAL A 147 -2.66 -8.55 -10.37
N ARG A 148 -1.94 -8.10 -11.40
CA ARG A 148 -0.67 -8.69 -11.80
C ARG A 148 0.42 -8.59 -10.73
N ILE A 149 0.47 -7.50 -9.98
CA ILE A 149 1.43 -7.33 -8.87
C ILE A 149 1.19 -8.40 -7.81
N MET A 150 -0.07 -8.58 -7.38
CA MET A 150 -0.44 -9.57 -6.39
C MET A 150 -0.16 -11.01 -6.85
N GLU A 151 -0.58 -11.36 -8.08
CA GLU A 151 -0.37 -12.69 -8.66
C GLU A 151 1.12 -13.02 -8.82
N ARG A 152 1.94 -12.08 -9.29
CA ARG A 152 3.39 -12.27 -9.41
C ARG A 152 4.10 -12.43 -8.07
N PHE A 153 3.53 -11.85 -7.02
CA PHE A 153 4.02 -12.08 -5.65
C PHE A 153 3.59 -13.45 -5.09
N GLY A 154 2.74 -14.19 -5.80
CA GLY A 154 2.22 -15.49 -5.39
C GLY A 154 0.98 -15.42 -4.49
N MET A 155 0.29 -14.26 -4.44
CA MET A 155 -1.02 -14.19 -3.77
C MET A 155 -2.07 -14.93 -4.60
N GLN A 156 -3.00 -15.60 -3.92
CA GLN A 156 -4.10 -16.33 -4.52
C GLN A 156 -5.42 -15.56 -4.36
N LEU A 157 -6.30 -15.61 -5.34
CA LEU A 157 -7.64 -15.05 -5.23
C LEU A 157 -8.42 -15.79 -4.14
N GLU A 158 -8.81 -15.08 -3.09
CA GLU A 158 -9.51 -15.65 -1.93
C GLU A 158 -11.02 -15.37 -1.98
N ALA A 159 -11.41 -14.18 -2.42
CA ALA A 159 -12.81 -13.79 -2.49
C ALA A 159 -13.09 -12.77 -3.60
N VAL A 160 -14.34 -12.76 -4.06
CA VAL A 160 -14.87 -11.78 -5.01
C VAL A 160 -16.15 -11.18 -4.44
N ARG A 161 -16.19 -9.86 -4.34
CA ARG A 161 -17.44 -9.13 -4.08
C ARG A 161 -17.99 -8.63 -5.41
N SER A 162 -19.02 -9.29 -5.90
CA SER A 162 -19.61 -8.99 -7.21
C SER A 162 -20.27 -7.62 -7.23
N LYS A 163 -19.95 -6.81 -8.25
CA LYS A 163 -20.53 -5.49 -8.51
C LYS A 163 -20.52 -4.56 -7.29
N GLN A 164 -19.46 -4.65 -6.49
CA GLN A 164 -19.35 -3.99 -5.18
C GLN A 164 -19.19 -2.47 -5.29
N GLU A 165 -18.47 -2.00 -6.31
CA GLU A 165 -18.17 -0.57 -6.48
C GLU A 165 -18.58 -0.06 -7.86
N ILE A 166 -18.79 1.25 -7.93
CA ILE A 166 -19.00 1.94 -9.21
C ILE A 166 -17.70 2.64 -9.60
N ILE A 167 -17.20 2.32 -10.78
CA ILE A 167 -16.04 2.98 -11.39
C ILE A 167 -16.42 3.36 -12.82
N GLU A 168 -16.34 4.66 -13.15
CA GLU A 168 -16.69 5.19 -14.47
C GLU A 168 -18.09 4.71 -14.93
N ASP A 169 -19.06 4.87 -14.03
CA ASP A 169 -20.48 4.49 -14.23
C ASP A 169 -20.74 3.00 -14.39
N ALA A 170 -19.73 2.15 -14.26
CA ALA A 170 -19.86 0.70 -14.32
C ALA A 170 -19.77 0.04 -12.94
N ALA A 171 -20.67 -0.89 -12.64
CA ALA A 171 -20.58 -1.72 -11.44
C ALA A 171 -19.49 -2.79 -11.64
N VAL A 172 -18.45 -2.76 -10.80
CA VAL A 172 -17.28 -3.63 -10.90
C VAL A 172 -17.12 -4.51 -9.66
N ASP A 173 -16.52 -5.68 -9.86
CA ASP A 173 -16.16 -6.58 -8.78
C ASP A 173 -14.93 -6.05 -8.03
N ILE A 174 -14.90 -6.33 -6.72
CA ILE A 174 -13.69 -6.19 -5.90
C ILE A 174 -13.13 -7.58 -5.67
N LEU A 175 -11.85 -7.74 -6.01
CA LEU A 175 -11.08 -8.97 -5.82
C LEU A 175 -10.27 -8.86 -4.55
N TYR A 176 -10.31 -9.88 -3.71
CA TYR A 176 -9.47 -10.02 -2.53
C TYR A 176 -8.49 -11.15 -2.76
N TYR A 177 -7.21 -10.84 -2.58
CA TYR A 177 -6.10 -11.77 -2.69
C TYR A 177 -5.46 -11.99 -1.33
N ALA A 178 -4.92 -13.18 -1.11
CA ALA A 178 -4.20 -13.52 0.10
C ALA A 178 -2.95 -14.36 -0.20
N ARG A 179 -1.96 -14.30 0.71
CA ARG A 179 -0.82 -15.21 0.77
C ARG A 179 -0.50 -15.53 2.22
N PHE A 180 -0.22 -16.81 2.51
CA PHE A 180 0.25 -17.24 3.82
C PHE A 180 1.78 -17.30 3.87
N ALA A 181 2.35 -17.04 5.04
CA ALA A 181 3.81 -17.06 5.24
C ALA A 181 4.44 -18.44 4.94
N HIS A 182 3.67 -19.52 5.13
CA HIS A 182 4.14 -20.89 4.92
C HIS A 182 3.99 -21.40 3.48
N ASP A 183 3.42 -20.57 2.58
CA ASP A 183 3.27 -20.91 1.15
C ASP A 183 4.49 -20.44 0.32
N ALA A 184 5.59 -20.08 1.00
CA ALA A 184 6.81 -19.53 0.40
C ALA A 184 7.91 -20.60 0.24
#